data_02b3022c8962d2ee2535c3c0820c1245
#
_entry.id   02b3022c8962d2ee2535c3c0820c1245
#
_cell.length_a   1.000
_cell.length_b   1.000
_cell.length_c   1.000
_cell.angle_alpha   90.00
_cell.angle_beta   90.00
_cell.angle_gamma   90.00
#
_symmetry.space_group_name_H-M   'P 1'
#
loop_
_entity.id
_entity.type
_entity.pdbx_description
1 polymer ?
#
loop_
_entity_poly.entity_id
_entity_poly.type
_entity_poly.pdbx_seq_one_letter_code
_entity_poly.pdbx_strand_id
1 'polypeptide(L)'
;MAKSKWTEFTQNTVGTEQLKNTGNEFKSGWKAPSNIAIVKYWGKKDGQIPQNPSLSFSLNGCYTQTQLEVKYSPKGFSLTINPEGKEFAPRIEQFLRNVEPLFPFLANVEAKVTTANSFP
;
A
#
# COMPACT_ATOMS: atom_id res chain seq x y z
N MET A 1 5.75 27.49 0.57
CA MET A 1 6.24 26.11 0.72
C MET A 1 6.46 25.49 -0.65
N ALA A 2 7.66 25.07 -0.97
CA ALA A 2 7.90 24.33 -2.20
C ALA A 2 7.13 23.01 -2.16
N LYS A 3 6.33 22.73 -3.18
CA LYS A 3 5.69 21.43 -3.35
C LYS A 3 6.80 20.38 -3.48
N SER A 4 6.71 19.29 -2.73
CA SER A 4 7.64 18.21 -2.87
C SER A 4 7.52 17.59 -4.28
N LYS A 5 8.60 16.98 -4.80
CA LYS A 5 8.56 16.25 -6.09
C LYS A 5 7.47 15.17 -6.11
N TRP A 6 7.15 14.60 -4.96
CA TRP A 6 6.07 13.63 -4.77
C TRP A 6 4.69 14.25 -4.99
N THR A 7 4.49 15.49 -4.58
CA THR A 7 3.20 16.20 -4.79
C THR A 7 2.95 16.44 -6.28
N GLU A 8 3.98 16.79 -7.07
CA GLU A 8 3.84 16.93 -8.52
C GLU A 8 3.55 15.59 -9.20
N PHE A 9 4.24 14.53 -8.78
CA PHE A 9 4.02 13.18 -9.31
C PHE A 9 2.57 12.73 -9.06
N THR A 10 2.06 12.93 -7.85
CA THR A 10 0.71 12.50 -7.48
C THR A 10 -0.41 13.35 -8.10
N GLN A 11 -0.14 14.60 -8.44
CA GLN A 11 -1.12 15.43 -9.17
C GLN A 11 -1.37 14.95 -10.60
N ASN A 12 -0.42 14.23 -11.19
CA ASN A 12 -0.53 13.66 -12.53
C ASN A 12 -1.00 12.19 -12.51
N THR A 13 -1.23 11.62 -11.34
CA THR A 13 -1.76 10.25 -11.20
C THR A 13 -3.28 10.25 -11.05
N VAL A 14 -3.86 9.08 -10.94
CA VAL A 14 -5.33 8.89 -10.90
C VAL A 14 -5.97 9.81 -9.87
N GLY A 15 -6.75 10.78 -10.33
CA GLY A 15 -7.56 11.65 -9.49
C GLY A 15 -8.97 11.09 -9.30
N THR A 16 -9.73 11.72 -8.40
CA THR A 16 -11.12 11.34 -8.11
C THR A 16 -12.00 11.32 -9.37
N GLU A 17 -11.79 12.28 -10.29
CA GLU A 17 -12.54 12.34 -11.54
C GLU A 17 -12.23 11.18 -12.47
N GLN A 18 -10.97 10.75 -12.54
CA GLN A 18 -10.57 9.59 -13.33
C GLN A 18 -11.17 8.30 -12.77
N LEU A 19 -11.22 8.15 -11.47
CA LEU A 19 -11.86 7.01 -10.81
C LEU A 19 -13.35 6.95 -11.14
N LYS A 20 -14.05 8.09 -11.12
CA LYS A 20 -15.46 8.18 -11.52
C LYS A 20 -15.66 7.82 -13.00
N ASN A 21 -14.76 8.25 -13.87
CA ASN A 21 -14.85 8.05 -15.32
C ASN A 21 -14.55 6.61 -15.76
N THR A 22 -13.82 5.82 -14.96
CA THR A 22 -13.51 4.40 -15.25
C THR A 22 -14.56 3.41 -14.75
N GLY A 23 -15.81 3.83 -14.58
CA GLY A 23 -16.87 2.98 -14.07
C GLY A 23 -16.87 2.84 -12.54
N ASN A 24 -16.17 3.73 -11.85
CA ASN A 24 -16.06 3.80 -10.38
C ASN A 24 -15.35 2.63 -9.71
N GLU A 25 -14.71 1.77 -10.48
CA GLU A 25 -14.04 0.57 -9.95
C GLU A 25 -12.75 0.28 -10.72
N PHE A 26 -11.71 -0.11 -10.01
CA PHE A 26 -10.52 -0.69 -10.63
C PHE A 26 -9.89 -1.77 -9.75
N LYS A 27 -9.12 -2.67 -10.39
CA LYS A 27 -8.43 -3.78 -9.73
C LYS A 27 -6.95 -3.77 -10.12
N SER A 28 -6.12 -4.09 -9.12
CA SER A 28 -4.69 -4.28 -9.34
C SER A 28 -4.16 -5.39 -8.45
N GLY A 29 -3.12 -6.07 -8.89
CA GLY A 29 -2.53 -7.16 -8.13
C GLY A 29 -1.02 -7.17 -8.22
N TRP A 30 -0.38 -7.63 -7.16
CA TRP A 30 1.07 -7.75 -7.04
C TRP A 30 1.46 -9.08 -6.44
N LYS A 31 2.63 -9.54 -6.87
CA LYS A 31 3.34 -10.66 -6.29
C LYS A 31 4.66 -10.13 -5.74
N ALA A 32 4.83 -10.20 -4.43
CA ALA A 32 6.02 -9.73 -3.76
C ALA A 32 6.80 -10.92 -3.18
N PRO A 33 8.06 -11.10 -3.56
CA PRO A 33 8.91 -12.15 -2.98
C PRO A 33 9.26 -11.82 -1.53
N SER A 34 9.44 -12.86 -0.72
CA SER A 34 9.97 -12.72 0.64
C SER A 34 11.48 -12.46 0.59
N ASN A 35 11.98 -11.73 1.57
CA ASN A 35 13.39 -11.46 1.73
C ASN A 35 13.94 -12.13 2.98
N ILE A 36 15.19 -12.63 2.88
CA ILE A 36 15.98 -13.05 4.03
C ILE A 36 17.11 -12.06 4.24
N ALA A 37 17.18 -11.49 5.44
CA ALA A 37 18.28 -10.63 5.82
C ALA A 37 19.46 -11.46 6.33
N ILE A 38 20.61 -11.35 5.68
CA ILE A 38 21.87 -11.95 6.11
C ILE A 38 22.54 -11.03 7.15
N VAL A 39 22.52 -9.71 6.85
CA VAL A 39 23.01 -8.68 7.78
C VAL A 39 21.85 -7.78 8.12
N LYS A 40 21.48 -7.74 9.40
CA LYS A 40 20.35 -6.95 9.90
C LYS A 40 20.83 -5.62 10.48
N TYR A 41 19.98 -4.59 10.37
CA TYR A 41 20.26 -3.33 11.05
C TYR A 41 19.88 -3.41 12.55
N TRP A 42 20.60 -2.65 13.39
CA TRP A 42 20.45 -2.69 14.84
C TRP A 42 19.39 -1.75 15.41
N GLY A 43 18.84 -0.88 14.59
CA GLY A 43 17.83 0.07 14.99
C GLY A 43 17.56 1.09 13.88
N LYS A 44 16.63 1.99 14.15
CA LYS A 44 16.22 3.04 13.22
C LYS A 44 16.40 4.42 13.84
N LYS A 45 16.80 5.38 13.01
CA LYS A 45 16.75 6.82 13.32
C LYS A 45 15.35 7.36 13.01
N ASP A 46 15.12 8.62 13.34
CA ASP A 46 13.91 9.32 12.97
C ASP A 46 13.64 9.21 11.46
N GLY A 47 12.37 9.10 11.08
CA GLY A 47 11.98 8.90 9.69
C GLY A 47 12.17 7.47 9.17
N GLN A 48 12.33 6.49 10.06
CA GLN A 48 12.49 5.07 9.73
C GLN A 48 13.82 4.72 9.03
N ILE A 49 14.83 5.57 9.15
CA ILE A 49 16.16 5.37 8.54
C ILE A 49 16.96 4.35 9.37
N PRO A 50 17.47 3.24 8.77
CA PRO A 50 18.34 2.29 9.48
C PRO A 50 19.60 2.94 9.99
N GLN A 51 20.06 2.53 11.18
CA GLN A 51 21.29 3.06 11.80
C GLN A 51 22.58 2.50 11.20
N ASN A 52 22.50 1.33 10.57
CA ASN A 52 23.61 0.67 9.90
C ASN A 52 23.16 -0.01 8.61
N PRO A 53 24.07 -0.32 7.68
CA PRO A 53 23.74 -1.06 6.48
C PRO A 53 23.15 -2.44 6.77
N SER A 54 22.26 -2.89 5.90
CA SER A 54 21.71 -4.24 5.93
C SER A 54 21.85 -4.90 4.56
N LEU A 55 21.92 -6.22 4.54
CA LEU A 55 21.99 -7.02 3.33
C LEU A 55 20.89 -8.10 3.37
N SER A 56 20.08 -8.15 2.34
CA SER A 56 19.06 -9.18 2.18
C SER A 56 18.97 -9.65 0.73
N PHE A 57 18.39 -10.83 0.53
CA PHE A 57 18.09 -11.32 -0.81
C PHE A 57 16.65 -11.85 -0.87
N SER A 58 16.09 -11.82 -2.08
CA SER A 58 14.72 -12.24 -2.34
C SER A 58 14.64 -13.73 -2.64
N LEU A 59 13.54 -14.37 -2.21
CA LEU A 59 13.26 -15.77 -2.43
C LEU A 59 12.19 -15.92 -3.51
N ASN A 60 12.47 -16.68 -4.57
CA ASN A 60 11.51 -16.88 -5.67
C ASN A 60 10.34 -17.81 -5.29
N GLY A 61 10.60 -18.79 -4.43
CA GLY A 61 9.60 -19.77 -4.01
C GLY A 61 8.68 -19.34 -2.87
N CYS A 62 9.05 -18.26 -2.17
CA CYS A 62 8.28 -17.71 -1.05
C CYS A 62 7.82 -16.31 -1.40
N TYR A 63 6.52 -16.12 -1.56
CA TYR A 63 5.95 -14.85 -1.99
C TYR A 63 4.58 -14.60 -1.35
N THR A 64 4.20 -13.35 -1.35
CA THR A 64 2.85 -12.88 -1.03
C THR A 64 2.20 -12.36 -2.30
N GLN A 65 0.99 -12.77 -2.57
CA GLN A 65 0.13 -12.19 -3.59
C GLN A 65 -0.92 -11.32 -2.94
N THR A 66 -1.05 -10.09 -3.42
CA THR A 66 -2.05 -9.14 -2.92
C THR A 66 -2.82 -8.57 -4.09
N GLN A 67 -4.14 -8.61 -3.99
CA GLN A 67 -5.07 -7.97 -4.92
C GLN A 67 -5.78 -6.83 -4.23
N LEU A 68 -5.83 -5.69 -4.87
CA LEU A 68 -6.55 -4.51 -4.44
C LEU A 68 -7.69 -4.23 -5.40
N GLU A 69 -8.89 -4.17 -4.87
CA GLU A 69 -10.08 -3.68 -5.57
C GLU A 69 -10.49 -2.35 -4.94
N VAL A 70 -10.62 -1.31 -5.76
CA VAL A 70 -11.00 0.03 -5.32
C VAL A 70 -12.25 0.45 -6.05
N LYS A 71 -13.23 0.90 -5.30
CA LYS A 71 -14.50 1.43 -5.81
C LYS A 71 -14.74 2.82 -5.26
N TYR A 72 -15.21 3.72 -6.10
CA TYR A 72 -15.62 5.05 -5.62
C TYR A 72 -16.79 4.92 -4.64
N SER A 73 -16.69 5.61 -3.50
CA SER A 73 -17.72 5.65 -2.47
C SER A 73 -17.92 7.08 -1.97
N PRO A 74 -19.09 7.71 -2.24
CA PRO A 74 -19.39 9.04 -1.71
C PRO A 74 -19.57 9.06 -0.19
N LYS A 75 -19.71 7.90 0.43
CA LYS A 75 -19.87 7.76 1.89
C LYS A 75 -18.55 7.87 2.67
N GLY A 76 -17.41 7.93 1.97
CA GLY A 76 -16.10 8.03 2.57
C GLY A 76 -15.26 6.76 2.42
N PHE A 77 -14.15 6.72 3.14
CA PHE A 77 -13.21 5.60 3.10
C PHE A 77 -13.72 4.40 3.89
N SER A 78 -13.57 3.21 3.31
CA SER A 78 -13.72 1.95 4.01
C SER A 78 -12.70 0.92 3.53
N LEU A 79 -12.28 0.03 4.40
CA LEU A 79 -11.33 -1.04 4.10
C LEU A 79 -11.90 -2.40 4.52
N THR A 80 -11.88 -3.34 3.60
CA THR A 80 -12.19 -4.74 3.86
C THR A 80 -10.99 -5.59 3.48
N ILE A 81 -10.64 -6.58 4.32
CA ILE A 81 -9.52 -7.48 4.07
C ILE A 81 -9.96 -8.93 4.32
N ASN A 82 -9.41 -9.87 3.55
CA ASN A 82 -9.69 -11.29 3.73
C ASN A 82 -9.18 -11.82 5.09
N PRO A 83 -9.71 -12.95 5.62
CA PRO A 83 -9.36 -13.46 6.95
C PRO A 83 -7.86 -13.65 7.18
N GLU A 84 -7.11 -14.11 6.17
CA GLU A 84 -5.66 -14.35 6.26
C GLU A 84 -4.86 -13.07 6.49
N GLY A 85 -5.36 -11.94 6.04
CA GLY A 85 -4.72 -10.63 6.20
C GLY A 85 -5.32 -9.77 7.32
N LYS A 86 -6.35 -10.24 8.01
CA LYS A 86 -7.15 -9.44 8.94
C LYS A 86 -6.33 -8.78 10.06
N GLU A 87 -5.29 -9.45 10.53
CA GLU A 87 -4.41 -8.91 11.56
C GLU A 87 -3.63 -7.65 11.12
N PHE A 88 -3.44 -7.48 9.80
CA PHE A 88 -2.74 -6.34 9.22
C PHE A 88 -3.66 -5.16 8.90
N ALA A 89 -4.97 -5.33 9.00
CA ALA A 89 -5.94 -4.32 8.63
C ALA A 89 -5.69 -2.95 9.29
N PRO A 90 -5.40 -2.84 10.60
CA PRO A 90 -5.13 -1.55 11.22
C PRO A 90 -3.89 -0.85 10.66
N ARG A 91 -2.84 -1.61 10.33
CA ARG A 91 -1.60 -1.06 9.76
C ARG A 91 -1.81 -0.58 8.32
N ILE A 92 -2.58 -1.33 7.53
CA ILE A 92 -2.92 -0.95 6.16
C ILE A 92 -3.78 0.30 6.16
N GLU A 93 -4.79 0.36 7.01
CA GLU A 93 -5.63 1.54 7.15
C GLU A 93 -4.82 2.78 7.55
N GLN A 94 -3.96 2.64 8.55
CA GLN A 94 -3.09 3.73 8.98
C GLN A 94 -2.17 4.21 7.85
N PHE A 95 -1.59 3.28 7.09
CA PHE A 95 -0.76 3.61 5.94
C PHE A 95 -1.56 4.39 4.88
N LEU A 96 -2.75 3.91 4.52
CA LEU A 96 -3.59 4.59 3.52
C LEU A 96 -4.00 6.00 3.97
N ARG A 97 -4.31 6.17 5.24
CA ARG A 97 -4.59 7.51 5.80
C ARG A 97 -3.38 8.43 5.77
N ASN A 98 -2.20 7.89 6.03
CA ASN A 98 -0.95 8.68 5.99
C ASN A 98 -0.61 9.17 4.57
N VAL A 99 -0.96 8.40 3.54
CA VAL A 99 -0.71 8.80 2.14
C VAL A 99 -1.88 9.53 1.49
N GLU A 100 -3.04 9.59 2.14
CA GLU A 100 -4.22 10.29 1.63
C GLU A 100 -3.93 11.75 1.19
N PRO A 101 -3.13 12.56 1.92
CA PRO A 101 -2.80 13.91 1.46
C PRO A 101 -2.09 13.95 0.10
N LEU A 102 -1.40 12.86 -0.28
CA LEU A 102 -0.75 12.72 -1.58
C LEU A 102 -1.71 12.17 -2.64
N PHE A 103 -2.70 11.40 -2.21
CA PHE A 103 -3.70 10.74 -3.06
C PHE A 103 -5.11 11.07 -2.54
N PRO A 104 -5.61 12.27 -2.78
CA PRO A 104 -6.90 12.74 -2.20
C PRO A 104 -8.11 11.87 -2.54
N PHE A 105 -8.07 11.09 -3.62
CA PHE A 105 -9.15 10.18 -3.98
C PHE A 105 -9.38 9.08 -2.92
N LEU A 106 -8.37 8.78 -2.09
CA LEU A 106 -8.49 7.78 -1.02
C LEU A 106 -9.52 8.14 0.05
N ALA A 107 -9.88 9.41 0.16
CA ALA A 107 -10.93 9.84 1.10
C ALA A 107 -12.32 9.32 0.73
N ASN A 108 -12.55 8.93 -0.52
CA ASN A 108 -13.87 8.55 -1.06
C ASN A 108 -13.81 7.22 -1.80
N VAL A 109 -13.22 6.20 -1.19
CA VAL A 109 -13.13 4.87 -1.79
C VAL A 109 -13.52 3.78 -0.81
N GLU A 110 -14.12 2.74 -1.36
CA GLU A 110 -14.23 1.42 -0.73
C GLU A 110 -13.11 0.54 -1.27
N ALA A 111 -12.18 0.18 -0.41
CA ALA A 111 -11.03 -0.65 -0.74
C ALA A 111 -11.23 -2.07 -0.21
N LYS A 112 -11.03 -3.07 -1.07
CA LYS A 112 -11.01 -4.47 -0.71
C LYS A 112 -9.64 -5.05 -1.02
N VAL A 113 -8.98 -5.57 0.00
CA VAL A 113 -7.67 -6.20 -0.11
C VAL A 113 -7.81 -7.70 0.08
N THR A 114 -7.30 -8.47 -0.85
CA THR A 114 -7.17 -9.92 -0.73
C THR A 114 -5.69 -10.26 -0.77
N THR A 115 -5.19 -10.89 0.28
CA THR A 115 -3.78 -11.27 0.39
C THR A 115 -3.64 -12.76 0.71
N ALA A 116 -2.62 -13.39 0.17
CA ALA A 116 -2.30 -14.78 0.43
C ALA A 116 -0.79 -15.01 0.32
N ASN A 117 -0.25 -15.84 1.20
CA ASN A 117 1.14 -16.27 1.19
C ASN A 117 1.27 -17.62 0.51
N SER A 118 2.39 -17.85 -0.20
CA SER A 118 2.75 -19.18 -0.73
C SER A 118 3.37 -20.08 0.35
N PHE A 119 3.58 -19.56 1.56
CA PHE A 119 4.20 -20.24 2.70
C PHE A 119 3.29 -20.13 3.94
N PRO A 120 3.43 -21.03 4.93
CA PRO A 120 2.66 -20.97 6.16
C PRO A 120 2.89 -19.70 6.96
#